data_3088a6504676d368476e032c7ca48140
#
_entry.id   3088a6504676d368476e032c7ca48140
#
_cell.length_a   1.000
_cell.length_b   1.000
_cell.length_c   1.000
_cell.angle_alpha   90.00
_cell.angle_beta   90.00
_cell.angle_gamma   90.00
#
_symmetry.space_group_name_H-M   'P 1'
#
loop_
_entity.id
_entity.type
_entity.pdbx_description
1 polymer ?
#
loop_
_entity_poly.entity_id
_entity_poly.type
_entity_poly.pdbx_seq_one_letter_code
_entity_poly.pdbx_strand_id
1 'polypeptide(L)'
;MRTPHHLDAHPRPNPYEELAALDDGPLEETPLEEFLPEERTAGAEDAWAPPDHRRGGKRRRKNRFAGLPFAMKAVVGLVVLASFAALGDRWAVLYAEHRAADTLKDRLDLAAAPEVEIGGFPFLTQLAGKRLESVKLTVPDVAADRVSLAKVSATAHDVTLNADGLTSVRGADVPRFDGDVLLSFEDLNRELGASQVTFTGEGRDRVRARGTLPVAGHDLKLRAEARIQRQGERGIATEIGGMRLDIGDLATYRPGKRASEGLHLTPEASADLARETRKAKALLSVPAIVQRMGVPEATVNQALADDGKLAELTGSPRFARQAERLNLIDLALDNPDVLKSLGLDPALLGELSRLTRPVLADRLALAFELPKPEQGGVKLEDVRVEEDGIRVRLSGSGLTVGS
;
A
#
# COMPACT_ATOMS: atom_id res chain seq x y z
N MET A 1 7.01 1.04 50.67
CA MET A 1 8.30 1.31 50.06
C MET A 1 8.86 0.01 49.52
N ARG A 2 8.72 -0.24 48.22
CA ARG A 2 9.42 -1.31 47.49
C ARG A 2 9.82 -0.67 46.16
N THR A 3 11.13 -0.54 45.95
CA THR A 3 11.78 -0.02 44.75
C THR A 3 11.61 -0.99 43.59
N PRO A 4 11.34 -0.52 42.36
CA PRO A 4 11.35 -1.37 41.17
C PRO A 4 12.79 -1.66 40.74
N HIS A 5 13.09 -2.93 40.51
CA HIS A 5 14.32 -3.41 39.90
C HIS A 5 14.43 -2.92 38.46
N HIS A 6 15.49 -2.17 38.19
CA HIS A 6 15.96 -1.83 36.87
C HIS A 6 16.57 -3.08 36.22
N LEU A 7 15.96 -3.61 35.17
CA LEU A 7 16.55 -4.63 34.32
C LEU A 7 17.46 -3.93 33.31
N ASP A 8 18.77 -4.04 33.52
CA ASP A 8 19.78 -3.62 32.57
C ASP A 8 19.65 -4.47 31.28
N ALA A 9 19.14 -3.87 30.23
CA ALA A 9 19.15 -4.43 28.89
C ALA A 9 20.57 -4.30 28.34
N HIS A 10 21.32 -5.40 28.35
CA HIS A 10 22.58 -5.47 27.60
C HIS A 10 22.29 -5.29 26.11
N PRO A 11 22.91 -4.32 25.42
CA PRO A 11 22.81 -4.19 23.99
C PRO A 11 23.37 -5.46 23.32
N ARG A 12 22.60 -6.04 22.40
CA ARG A 12 23.08 -7.15 21.58
C ARG A 12 24.23 -6.64 20.71
N PRO A 13 25.39 -7.31 20.66
CA PRO A 13 26.48 -6.89 19.79
C PRO A 13 26.00 -6.92 18.33
N ASN A 14 26.35 -5.88 17.60
CA ASN A 14 26.04 -5.74 16.18
C ASN A 14 26.88 -6.76 15.40
N PRO A 15 26.29 -7.68 14.63
CA PRO A 15 27.04 -8.71 13.91
C PRO A 15 28.00 -8.14 12.85
N TYR A 16 27.88 -6.87 12.50
CA TYR A 16 28.84 -6.20 11.59
C TYR A 16 30.09 -5.67 12.28
N GLU A 17 30.13 -5.56 13.60
CA GLU A 17 31.34 -5.17 14.33
C GLU A 17 32.36 -6.33 14.41
N GLU A 18 31.91 -7.58 14.36
CA GLU A 18 32.80 -8.74 14.26
C GLU A 18 33.51 -8.82 12.90
N LEU A 19 32.87 -8.32 11.82
CA LEU A 19 33.52 -8.26 10.50
C LEU A 19 34.57 -7.14 10.41
N ALA A 20 34.40 -6.05 11.14
CA ALA A 20 35.38 -4.96 11.20
C ALA A 20 36.62 -5.28 12.06
N ALA A 21 36.54 -6.33 12.90
CA ALA A 21 37.63 -6.80 13.72
C ALA A 21 38.53 -7.86 13.03
N LEU A 22 38.17 -8.26 11.80
CA LEU A 22 39.11 -9.04 10.96
C LEU A 22 40.15 -8.08 10.43
N ASP A 23 41.29 -8.10 11.10
CA ASP A 23 42.47 -7.35 10.73
C ASP A 23 42.91 -7.79 9.31
N ASP A 24 42.93 -6.86 8.37
CA ASP A 24 43.54 -7.01 7.05
C ASP A 24 45.08 -7.03 7.22
N GLY A 25 45.57 -8.04 7.91
CA GLY A 25 46.99 -8.34 7.93
C GLY A 25 47.50 -8.54 6.50
N PRO A 26 48.67 -8.04 6.14
CA PRO A 26 49.18 -8.22 4.80
C PRO A 26 49.24 -9.71 4.50
N LEU A 27 48.61 -10.12 3.39
CA LEU A 27 48.75 -11.46 2.83
C LEU A 27 50.23 -11.68 2.59
N GLU A 28 50.90 -12.46 3.47
CA GLU A 28 52.25 -12.95 3.19
C GLU A 28 52.14 -13.74 1.88
N GLU A 29 52.75 -13.17 0.84
CA GLU A 29 52.95 -13.85 -0.43
C GLU A 29 53.90 -15.04 -0.16
N THR A 30 53.35 -16.20 0.19
CA THR A 30 54.09 -17.45 0.17
C THR A 30 54.43 -17.76 -1.28
N PRO A 31 55.72 -17.85 -1.63
CA PRO A 31 56.12 -18.12 -3.00
C PRO A 31 55.56 -19.47 -3.43
N LEU A 32 54.96 -19.52 -4.60
CA LEU A 32 54.36 -20.72 -5.24
C LEU A 32 55.37 -21.86 -5.45
N GLU A 33 56.66 -21.61 -5.19
CA GLU A 33 57.76 -22.57 -5.34
C GLU A 33 57.78 -23.66 -4.26
N GLU A 34 57.11 -23.46 -3.11
CA GLU A 34 57.09 -24.46 -2.03
C GLU A 34 56.15 -25.65 -2.30
N PHE A 35 55.33 -25.60 -3.33
CA PHE A 35 54.42 -26.68 -3.70
C PHE A 35 54.85 -27.49 -4.94
N LEU A 36 56.03 -27.20 -5.52
CA LEU A 36 56.56 -28.02 -6.60
C LEU A 36 57.36 -29.16 -6.00
N PRO A 37 57.09 -30.43 -6.35
CA PRO A 37 57.93 -31.54 -5.89
C PRO A 37 59.29 -31.42 -6.54
N GLU A 38 60.37 -31.38 -5.68
CA GLU A 38 61.74 -31.40 -6.12
C GLU A 38 62.01 -32.56 -7.08
N GLU A 39 62.44 -32.23 -8.30
CA GLU A 39 63.06 -33.18 -9.20
C GLU A 39 64.39 -33.62 -8.57
N ARG A 40 64.39 -34.81 -8.02
CA ARG A 40 65.71 -35.46 -7.57
C ARG A 40 66.47 -35.78 -8.81
N THR A 41 67.51 -35.01 -9.02
CA THR A 41 68.62 -35.32 -9.93
C THR A 41 69.19 -36.68 -9.61
N ALA A 42 69.34 -37.50 -10.67
CA ALA A 42 70.02 -38.77 -10.63
C ALA A 42 71.47 -38.61 -10.36
N GLY A 43 71.96 -39.31 -9.36
CA GLY A 43 73.39 -39.40 -9.08
C GLY A 43 73.75 -40.53 -8.12
N ALA A 44 74.32 -41.61 -8.73
CA ALA A 44 75.25 -42.59 -8.16
C ALA A 44 74.72 -43.67 -7.17
N GLU A 45 74.57 -44.84 -7.68
CA GLU A 45 75.27 -46.05 -7.22
C GLU A 45 75.07 -46.46 -5.75
N ASP A 46 74.35 -47.53 -5.46
CA ASP A 46 74.85 -48.82 -5.14
C ASP A 46 73.76 -49.87 -4.87
N ALA A 47 73.86 -50.88 -5.63
CA ALA A 47 73.65 -52.29 -5.37
C ALA A 47 72.77 -52.65 -4.12
N TRP A 48 71.59 -53.04 -4.36
CA TRP A 48 70.95 -54.24 -3.85
C TRP A 48 69.69 -54.60 -4.62
N ALA A 49 69.87 -55.54 -5.61
CA ALA A 49 68.76 -56.14 -6.30
C ALA A 49 68.28 -57.42 -5.60
N PRO A 50 67.13 -57.56 -5.07
CA PRO A 50 66.50 -58.84 -4.82
C PRO A 50 65.78 -59.32 -6.10
N PRO A 51 65.64 -60.63 -6.30
CA PRO A 51 65.34 -61.22 -7.60
C PRO A 51 63.88 -61.03 -8.07
N ASP A 52 63.80 -60.82 -9.36
CA ASP A 52 62.59 -60.81 -10.19
C ASP A 52 61.68 -61.98 -9.94
N HIS A 53 60.58 -61.73 -9.25
CA HIS A 53 59.42 -62.59 -9.35
C HIS A 53 58.15 -61.76 -9.28
N ARG A 54 57.70 -61.32 -10.41
CA ARG A 54 56.29 -61.42 -10.85
C ARG A 54 56.04 -60.53 -12.04
N ARG A 55 55.76 -61.08 -13.13
CA ARG A 55 55.04 -60.47 -14.23
C ARG A 55 53.78 -59.78 -13.69
N GLY A 56 53.90 -58.50 -13.36
CA GLY A 56 52.78 -57.60 -13.05
C GLY A 56 52.15 -57.20 -14.36
N GLY A 57 51.08 -57.88 -14.72
CA GLY A 57 50.26 -57.48 -15.85
C GLY A 57 49.85 -56.01 -15.65
N LYS A 58 50.09 -55.16 -16.63
CA LYS A 58 49.54 -53.82 -16.75
C LYS A 58 48.05 -53.93 -16.47
N ARG A 59 47.62 -53.57 -15.25
CA ARG A 59 46.24 -53.34 -14.96
C ARG A 59 45.82 -52.18 -15.85
N ARG A 60 45.33 -52.52 -17.08
CA ARG A 60 44.50 -51.60 -17.85
C ARG A 60 43.42 -51.14 -16.93
N ARG A 61 43.48 -49.85 -16.51
CA ARG A 61 42.29 -49.18 -15.95
C ARG A 61 41.17 -49.40 -16.95
N LYS A 62 40.34 -50.41 -16.67
CA LYS A 62 39.10 -50.60 -17.40
C LYS A 62 38.32 -49.29 -17.24
N ASN A 63 38.33 -48.51 -18.32
CA ASN A 63 37.39 -47.38 -18.40
C ASN A 63 36.02 -47.99 -18.17
N ARG A 64 35.41 -47.70 -17.04
CA ARG A 64 34.11 -48.24 -16.65
C ARG A 64 33.01 -47.97 -17.67
N PHE A 65 33.31 -47.10 -18.62
CA PHE A 65 32.42 -46.80 -19.78
C PHE A 65 32.68 -47.63 -21.03
N ALA A 66 33.69 -48.50 -21.06
CA ALA A 66 34.05 -49.24 -22.25
C ALA A 66 33.06 -50.40 -22.59
N GLY A 67 32.18 -50.77 -21.63
CA GLY A 67 31.21 -51.89 -21.81
C GLY A 67 29.79 -51.42 -22.14
N LEU A 68 29.51 -50.13 -22.22
CA LEU A 68 28.19 -49.61 -22.56
C LEU A 68 27.97 -49.72 -24.10
N PRO A 69 26.83 -50.24 -24.56
CA PRO A 69 26.50 -50.22 -25.97
C PRO A 69 26.51 -48.80 -26.52
N PHE A 70 26.93 -48.59 -27.76
CA PHE A 70 27.07 -47.28 -28.40
C PHE A 70 25.80 -46.42 -28.23
N ALA A 71 24.63 -47.03 -28.32
CA ALA A 71 23.34 -46.37 -28.08
C ALA A 71 23.26 -45.71 -26.68
N MET A 72 23.75 -46.38 -25.61
CA MET A 72 23.71 -45.86 -24.23
C MET A 72 24.71 -44.72 -24.05
N LYS A 73 25.87 -44.74 -24.72
CA LYS A 73 26.81 -43.60 -24.72
C LYS A 73 26.22 -42.39 -25.44
N ALA A 74 25.51 -42.61 -26.55
CA ALA A 74 24.82 -41.56 -27.27
C ALA A 74 23.69 -40.94 -26.43
N VAL A 75 22.91 -41.74 -25.72
CA VAL A 75 21.85 -41.27 -24.81
C VAL A 75 22.45 -40.45 -23.64
N VAL A 76 23.52 -40.94 -22.99
CA VAL A 76 24.18 -40.17 -21.91
C VAL A 76 24.74 -38.86 -22.44
N GLY A 77 25.38 -38.88 -23.62
CA GLY A 77 25.88 -37.67 -24.28
C GLY A 77 24.77 -36.66 -24.58
N LEU A 78 23.63 -37.12 -25.07
CA LEU A 78 22.48 -36.30 -25.36
C LEU A 78 21.85 -35.72 -24.08
N VAL A 79 21.73 -36.50 -23.02
CA VAL A 79 21.24 -36.01 -21.70
C VAL A 79 22.16 -34.95 -21.13
N VAL A 80 23.47 -35.15 -21.19
CA VAL A 80 24.46 -34.16 -20.75
C VAL A 80 24.34 -32.87 -21.57
N LEU A 81 24.27 -33.00 -22.89
CA LEU A 81 24.08 -31.84 -23.80
C LEU A 81 22.79 -31.11 -23.50
N ALA A 82 21.68 -31.81 -23.32
CA ALA A 82 20.39 -31.22 -22.96
C ALA A 82 20.43 -30.50 -21.59
N SER A 83 21.16 -31.05 -20.61
CA SER A 83 21.35 -30.41 -19.31
C SER A 83 22.15 -29.13 -19.43
N PHE A 84 23.22 -29.10 -20.22
CA PHE A 84 23.96 -27.86 -20.47
C PHE A 84 23.16 -26.83 -21.25
N ALA A 85 22.33 -27.26 -22.23
CA ALA A 85 21.44 -26.39 -22.97
C ALA A 85 20.39 -25.75 -22.02
N ALA A 86 19.79 -26.57 -21.15
CA ALA A 86 18.80 -26.06 -20.15
C ALA A 86 19.44 -25.10 -19.15
N LEU A 87 20.65 -25.37 -18.67
CA LEU A 87 21.41 -24.45 -17.81
C LEU A 87 21.73 -23.14 -18.54
N GLY A 88 22.17 -23.21 -19.78
CA GLY A 88 22.47 -22.04 -20.61
C GLY A 88 21.22 -21.19 -20.87
N ASP A 89 20.08 -21.83 -21.13
CA ASP A 89 18.79 -21.17 -21.31
C ASP A 89 18.36 -20.43 -20.03
N ARG A 90 18.48 -21.09 -18.88
CA ARG A 90 18.16 -20.46 -17.59
C ARG A 90 19.06 -19.25 -17.28
N TRP A 91 20.35 -19.36 -17.60
CA TRP A 91 21.29 -18.25 -17.47
C TRP A 91 20.92 -17.07 -18.41
N ALA A 92 20.54 -17.37 -19.62
CA ALA A 92 20.13 -16.36 -20.60
C ALA A 92 18.86 -15.61 -20.17
N VAL A 93 17.86 -16.32 -19.59
CA VAL A 93 16.66 -15.68 -18.99
C VAL A 93 17.07 -14.70 -17.89
N LEU A 94 17.81 -15.15 -16.89
CA LEU A 94 18.21 -14.31 -15.75
C LEU A 94 18.99 -13.06 -16.20
N TYR A 95 19.87 -13.21 -17.20
CA TYR A 95 20.59 -12.08 -17.77
C TYR A 95 19.65 -11.09 -18.46
N ALA A 96 18.68 -11.61 -19.25
CA ALA A 96 17.71 -10.78 -19.95
C ALA A 96 16.78 -10.03 -18.97
N GLU A 97 16.31 -10.70 -17.92
CA GLU A 97 15.48 -10.11 -16.85
C GLU A 97 16.20 -8.95 -16.16
N HIS A 98 17.44 -9.15 -15.73
CA HIS A 98 18.24 -8.11 -15.10
C HIS A 98 18.47 -6.92 -16.04
N ARG A 99 18.85 -7.21 -17.28
CA ARG A 99 19.09 -6.16 -18.28
C ARG A 99 17.83 -5.34 -18.59
N ALA A 100 16.67 -6.02 -18.66
CA ALA A 100 15.39 -5.35 -18.85
C ALA A 100 15.01 -4.50 -17.63
N ALA A 101 15.21 -5.02 -16.41
CA ALA A 101 14.97 -4.29 -15.18
C ALA A 101 15.79 -2.99 -15.08
N ASP A 102 17.10 -3.06 -15.36
CA ASP A 102 17.98 -1.88 -15.39
C ASP A 102 17.52 -0.85 -16.43
N THR A 103 17.22 -1.32 -17.64
CA THR A 103 16.77 -0.44 -18.73
C THR A 103 15.44 0.24 -18.40
N LEU A 104 14.51 -0.47 -17.77
CA LEU A 104 13.23 0.09 -17.35
C LEU A 104 13.40 1.09 -16.20
N LYS A 105 14.25 0.76 -15.22
CA LYS A 105 14.58 1.69 -14.13
C LYS A 105 15.07 3.03 -14.66
N ASP A 106 16.03 3.00 -15.59
CA ASP A 106 16.64 4.20 -16.15
C ASP A 106 15.66 5.00 -17.03
N ARG A 107 14.83 4.31 -17.84
CA ARG A 107 13.89 4.98 -18.74
C ARG A 107 12.67 5.57 -18.04
N LEU A 108 12.22 4.93 -16.97
CA LEU A 108 11.04 5.35 -16.21
C LEU A 108 11.40 6.17 -14.95
N ASP A 109 12.69 6.43 -14.73
CA ASP A 109 13.20 7.15 -13.55
C ASP A 109 12.66 6.59 -12.23
N LEU A 110 12.68 5.25 -12.10
CA LEU A 110 12.13 4.56 -10.94
C LEU A 110 13.10 4.64 -9.75
N ALA A 111 12.56 4.87 -8.55
CA ALA A 111 13.33 4.88 -7.32
C ALA A 111 13.99 3.51 -7.02
N ALA A 112 13.30 2.41 -7.35
CA ALA A 112 13.78 1.04 -7.21
C ALA A 112 13.76 0.31 -8.57
N ALA A 113 14.65 -0.67 -8.75
CA ALA A 113 14.63 -1.51 -9.93
C ALA A 113 13.36 -2.37 -9.94
N PRO A 114 12.62 -2.41 -11.07
CA PRO A 114 11.46 -3.29 -11.20
C PRO A 114 11.90 -4.75 -11.27
N GLU A 115 11.05 -5.65 -10.84
CA GLU A 115 11.22 -7.08 -11.06
C GLU A 115 10.63 -7.46 -12.41
N VAL A 116 11.45 -8.07 -13.25
CA VAL A 116 11.03 -8.55 -14.57
C VAL A 116 11.16 -10.07 -14.58
N GLU A 117 10.09 -10.78 -14.89
CA GLU A 117 10.04 -12.22 -15.04
C GLU A 117 9.65 -12.58 -16.48
N ILE A 118 10.45 -13.37 -17.16
CA ILE A 118 10.17 -13.86 -18.51
C ILE A 118 9.75 -15.34 -18.42
N GLY A 119 8.50 -15.61 -18.79
CA GLY A 119 7.92 -16.93 -18.75
C GLY A 119 8.13 -17.73 -20.04
N GLY A 120 7.92 -19.06 -19.92
CA GLY A 120 8.07 -20.01 -21.01
C GLY A 120 9.45 -20.66 -21.09
N PHE A 121 9.51 -21.84 -21.74
CA PHE A 121 10.74 -22.61 -21.91
C PHE A 121 10.70 -23.35 -23.25
N PRO A 122 11.82 -23.38 -24.01
CA PRO A 122 13.12 -22.73 -23.78
C PRO A 122 13.11 -21.26 -24.23
N PHE A 123 13.74 -20.38 -23.42
CA PHE A 123 13.82 -18.93 -23.68
C PHE A 123 14.59 -18.61 -24.96
N LEU A 124 15.71 -19.26 -25.21
CA LEU A 124 16.54 -19.00 -26.39
C LEU A 124 15.78 -19.28 -27.70
N THR A 125 14.88 -20.28 -27.73
CA THR A 125 14.02 -20.53 -28.89
C THR A 125 12.94 -19.46 -29.05
N GLN A 126 12.37 -18.95 -27.96
CA GLN A 126 11.44 -17.84 -27.96
C GLN A 126 12.12 -16.57 -28.49
N LEU A 127 13.31 -16.26 -28.01
CA LEU A 127 14.11 -15.11 -28.45
C LEU A 127 14.47 -15.20 -29.94
N ALA A 128 14.90 -16.38 -30.41
CA ALA A 128 15.17 -16.61 -31.84
C ALA A 128 13.91 -16.46 -32.69
N GLY A 129 12.76 -16.89 -32.20
CA GLY A 129 11.44 -16.69 -32.80
C GLY A 129 10.87 -15.28 -32.65
N LYS A 130 11.56 -14.40 -31.94
CA LYS A 130 11.09 -13.02 -31.59
C LYS A 130 9.72 -13.00 -30.93
N ARG A 131 9.39 -14.02 -30.18
CA ARG A 131 8.08 -14.17 -29.50
C ARG A 131 8.28 -14.74 -28.12
N LEU A 132 7.83 -13.98 -27.12
CA LEU A 132 7.86 -14.37 -25.72
C LEU A 132 6.46 -14.81 -25.29
N GLU A 133 6.37 -15.92 -24.57
CA GLU A 133 5.10 -16.46 -24.08
C GLU A 133 4.45 -15.53 -23.06
N SER A 134 5.25 -15.07 -22.10
CA SER A 134 4.81 -14.07 -21.12
C SER A 134 5.96 -13.24 -20.58
N VAL A 135 5.66 -12.00 -20.26
CA VAL A 135 6.56 -11.08 -19.56
C VAL A 135 5.79 -10.45 -18.43
N LYS A 136 6.23 -10.68 -17.19
CA LYS A 136 5.64 -10.05 -16.01
C LYS A 136 6.58 -8.98 -15.49
N LEU A 137 6.04 -7.81 -15.29
CA LEU A 137 6.70 -6.65 -14.71
C LEU A 137 6.06 -6.33 -13.36
N THR A 138 6.86 -6.20 -12.32
CA THR A 138 6.40 -5.76 -11.00
C THR A 138 7.23 -4.56 -10.57
N VAL A 139 6.55 -3.44 -10.34
CA VAL A 139 7.16 -2.20 -9.86
C VAL A 139 6.65 -1.94 -8.46
N PRO A 140 7.50 -2.01 -7.43
CA PRO A 140 7.15 -1.58 -6.09
C PRO A 140 7.22 -0.04 -5.99
N ASP A 141 6.49 0.53 -5.03
CA ASP A 141 6.56 1.94 -4.63
C ASP A 141 6.52 2.96 -5.79
N VAL A 142 5.52 2.80 -6.67
CA VAL A 142 5.32 3.73 -7.78
C VAL A 142 4.75 5.04 -7.26
N ALA A 143 5.50 6.13 -7.41
CA ALA A 143 4.99 7.47 -7.13
C ALA A 143 3.96 7.86 -8.18
N ALA A 144 2.71 8.06 -7.76
CA ALA A 144 1.67 8.69 -8.57
C ALA A 144 1.39 10.09 -8.01
N ASP A 145 0.91 11.02 -8.84
CA ASP A 145 0.82 12.48 -8.57
C ASP A 145 0.39 12.90 -7.16
N ARG A 146 -0.34 12.08 -6.43
CA ARG A 146 -0.86 12.40 -5.08
C ARG A 146 -0.82 11.25 -4.09
N VAL A 147 -0.50 10.04 -4.54
CA VAL A 147 -0.54 8.83 -3.71
C VAL A 147 0.53 7.87 -4.22
N SER A 148 1.32 7.31 -3.32
CA SER A 148 2.21 6.20 -3.62
C SER A 148 1.40 4.93 -3.82
N LEU A 149 1.66 4.22 -4.92
CA LEU A 149 1.07 2.91 -5.18
C LEU A 149 2.02 1.85 -4.63
N ALA A 150 1.57 1.05 -3.68
CA ALA A 150 2.42 0.05 -3.04
C ALA A 150 3.02 -0.96 -4.03
N LYS A 151 2.23 -1.35 -5.03
CA LYS A 151 2.66 -2.34 -6.01
C LYS A 151 1.86 -2.22 -7.30
N VAL A 152 2.56 -2.16 -8.41
CA VAL A 152 1.98 -2.25 -9.75
C VAL A 152 2.59 -3.47 -10.43
N SER A 153 1.78 -4.41 -10.86
CA SER A 153 2.22 -5.55 -11.67
C SER A 153 1.45 -5.61 -12.97
N ALA A 154 2.13 -5.97 -14.04
CA ALA A 154 1.53 -6.19 -15.35
C ALA A 154 2.14 -7.45 -15.96
N THR A 155 1.29 -8.33 -16.50
CA THR A 155 1.70 -9.53 -17.23
C THR A 155 1.25 -9.39 -18.68
N ALA A 156 2.20 -9.32 -19.59
CA ALA A 156 1.99 -9.32 -21.03
C ALA A 156 2.06 -10.75 -21.55
N HIS A 157 1.16 -11.12 -22.46
CA HIS A 157 1.08 -12.44 -23.04
C HIS A 157 1.31 -12.39 -24.55
N ASP A 158 1.96 -13.42 -25.09
CA ASP A 158 2.24 -13.58 -26.52
C ASP A 158 2.99 -12.39 -27.15
N VAL A 159 3.95 -11.83 -26.40
CA VAL A 159 4.68 -10.61 -26.78
C VAL A 159 5.53 -10.86 -28.02
N THR A 160 5.36 -10.02 -29.05
CA THR A 160 6.19 -10.06 -30.25
C THR A 160 7.23 -8.96 -30.20
N LEU A 161 8.51 -9.34 -30.29
CA LEU A 161 9.63 -8.41 -30.24
C LEU A 161 9.94 -7.79 -31.59
N ASN A 162 9.98 -6.46 -31.66
CA ASN A 162 10.45 -5.70 -32.80
C ASN A 162 11.96 -5.51 -32.64
N ALA A 163 12.76 -6.45 -33.17
CA ALA A 163 14.20 -6.50 -32.98
C ALA A 163 14.97 -6.63 -34.29
N ASP A 164 16.06 -5.89 -34.41
CA ASP A 164 17.05 -6.05 -35.45
C ASP A 164 18.17 -6.97 -34.95
N GLY A 165 17.98 -8.30 -35.12
CA GLY A 165 18.85 -9.33 -34.58
C GLY A 165 18.47 -9.74 -33.14
N LEU A 166 19.38 -10.49 -32.47
CA LEU A 166 19.13 -11.07 -31.15
C LEU A 166 19.37 -10.11 -29.97
N THR A 167 20.06 -9.01 -30.23
CA THR A 167 20.54 -8.11 -29.15
C THR A 167 19.95 -6.68 -29.20
N SER A 168 19.28 -6.31 -30.27
CA SER A 168 18.75 -4.95 -30.48
C SER A 168 17.23 -4.96 -30.55
N VAL A 169 16.60 -4.96 -29.39
CA VAL A 169 15.14 -4.83 -29.28
C VAL A 169 14.79 -3.33 -29.32
N ARG A 170 13.97 -2.91 -30.30
CA ARG A 170 13.49 -1.53 -30.46
C ARG A 170 12.13 -1.34 -29.81
N GLY A 171 11.30 -2.36 -29.80
CA GLY A 171 9.96 -2.32 -29.25
C GLY A 171 9.35 -3.70 -29.14
N ALA A 172 8.11 -3.73 -28.69
CA ALA A 172 7.33 -4.95 -28.57
C ALA A 172 5.86 -4.68 -28.84
N ASP A 173 5.20 -5.62 -29.48
CA ASP A 173 3.75 -5.65 -29.62
C ASP A 173 3.17 -6.61 -28.59
N VAL A 174 2.28 -6.09 -27.78
CA VAL A 174 1.60 -6.81 -26.68
C VAL A 174 0.14 -7.01 -27.09
N PRO A 175 -0.22 -8.18 -27.60
CA PRO A 175 -1.61 -8.45 -28.01
C PRO A 175 -2.57 -8.50 -26.84
N ARG A 176 -2.11 -8.93 -25.66
CA ARG A 176 -2.92 -9.03 -24.44
C ARG A 176 -2.06 -8.80 -23.20
N PHE A 177 -2.58 -8.08 -22.24
CA PHE A 177 -1.97 -7.94 -20.92
C PHE A 177 -3.01 -7.92 -19.80
N ASP A 178 -2.59 -8.35 -18.61
CA ASP A 178 -3.33 -8.25 -17.37
C ASP A 178 -2.52 -7.37 -16.40
N GLY A 179 -3.19 -6.43 -15.75
CA GLY A 179 -2.60 -5.53 -14.77
C GLY A 179 -3.24 -5.69 -13.40
N ASP A 180 -2.44 -5.57 -12.36
CA ASP A 180 -2.86 -5.56 -10.96
C ASP A 180 -2.18 -4.39 -10.26
N VAL A 181 -2.98 -3.53 -9.64
CA VAL A 181 -2.52 -2.35 -8.90
C VAL A 181 -3.02 -2.45 -7.48
N LEU A 182 -2.12 -2.40 -6.52
CA LEU A 182 -2.44 -2.34 -5.09
C LEU A 182 -2.13 -0.94 -4.56
N LEU A 183 -3.15 -0.27 -4.03
CA LEU A 183 -3.05 0.95 -3.27
C LEU A 183 -3.10 0.58 -1.78
N SER A 184 -1.94 0.55 -1.12
CA SER A 184 -1.83 0.14 0.27
C SER A 184 -2.45 1.15 1.23
N PHE A 185 -3.17 0.67 2.24
CA PHE A 185 -3.63 1.53 3.34
C PHE A 185 -2.46 2.03 4.19
N GLU A 186 -1.39 1.28 4.28
CA GLU A 186 -0.18 1.70 5.00
C GLU A 186 0.44 2.94 4.35
N ASP A 187 0.56 2.95 3.01
CA ASP A 187 1.10 4.09 2.28
C ASP A 187 0.16 5.29 2.33
N LEU A 188 -1.15 5.05 2.14
CA LEU A 188 -2.17 6.09 2.33
C LEU A 188 -2.09 6.73 3.72
N ASN A 189 -1.97 5.92 4.77
CA ASN A 189 -1.87 6.40 6.14
C ASN A 189 -0.55 7.15 6.39
N ARG A 190 0.55 6.75 5.73
CA ARG A 190 1.85 7.40 5.82
C ARG A 190 1.85 8.76 5.12
N GLU A 191 1.34 8.84 3.91
CA GLU A 191 1.31 10.07 3.12
C GLU A 191 0.32 11.11 3.68
N LEU A 192 -0.81 10.64 4.19
CA LEU A 192 -1.81 11.47 4.85
C LEU A 192 -1.51 11.69 6.34
N GLY A 193 -0.36 11.27 6.81
CA GLY A 193 0.06 11.27 8.22
C GLY A 193 -0.01 12.62 8.93
N ALA A 194 -0.10 13.73 8.20
CA ALA A 194 -0.39 15.05 8.77
C ALA A 194 -1.83 15.18 9.31
N SER A 195 -2.75 14.30 8.93
CA SER A 195 -4.16 14.39 9.29
C SER A 195 -4.59 13.46 10.43
N GLN A 196 -3.68 12.65 10.99
CA GLN A 196 -4.02 11.67 12.04
C GLN A 196 -5.24 10.77 11.70
N VAL A 197 -5.49 10.53 10.41
CA VAL A 197 -6.60 9.70 9.92
C VAL A 197 -6.06 8.36 9.47
N THR A 198 -6.69 7.28 9.94
CA THR A 198 -6.35 5.90 9.58
C THR A 198 -7.43 5.32 8.68
N PHE A 199 -7.02 4.73 7.56
CA PHE A 199 -7.89 4.02 6.62
C PHE A 199 -7.77 2.52 6.85
N THR A 200 -8.91 1.84 6.83
CA THR A 200 -9.00 0.37 6.97
C THR A 200 -10.05 -0.18 6.02
N GLY A 201 -9.79 -1.35 5.46
CA GLY A 201 -10.77 -2.06 4.64
C GLY A 201 -11.90 -2.64 5.47
N GLU A 202 -13.12 -2.62 4.93
CA GLU A 202 -14.30 -3.23 5.53
C GLU A 202 -15.15 -3.93 4.46
N GLY A 203 -15.04 -5.24 4.40
CA GLY A 203 -15.69 -6.03 3.35
C GLY A 203 -14.97 -5.90 2.02
N ARG A 204 -15.71 -5.94 0.90
CA ARG A 204 -15.14 -5.97 -0.46
C ARG A 204 -15.14 -4.63 -1.18
N ASP A 205 -15.93 -3.69 -0.71
CA ASP A 205 -16.21 -2.42 -1.40
C ASP A 205 -16.17 -1.19 -0.50
N ARG A 206 -15.89 -1.37 0.81
CA ARG A 206 -15.92 -0.28 1.78
C ARG A 206 -14.58 -0.03 2.42
N VAL A 207 -14.24 1.25 2.55
CA VAL A 207 -13.10 1.75 3.31
C VAL A 207 -13.64 2.59 4.46
N ARG A 208 -13.16 2.33 5.65
CA ARG A 208 -13.48 3.12 6.84
C ARG A 208 -12.31 4.05 7.16
N ALA A 209 -12.62 5.33 7.34
CA ALA A 209 -11.69 6.34 7.82
C ALA A 209 -12.02 6.69 9.27
N ARG A 210 -11.01 6.69 10.14
CA ARG A 210 -11.11 7.08 11.54
C ARG A 210 -9.89 7.89 11.92
N GLY A 211 -10.07 8.90 12.73
CA GLY A 211 -8.93 9.69 13.19
C GLY A 211 -9.35 11.00 13.81
N THR A 212 -8.40 11.90 13.87
CA THR A 212 -8.57 13.26 14.39
C THR A 212 -8.29 14.25 13.28
N LEU A 213 -9.21 15.18 13.07
CA LEU A 213 -9.09 16.24 12.10
C LEU A 213 -8.99 17.59 12.85
N PRO A 214 -7.88 18.31 12.73
CA PRO A 214 -7.76 19.65 13.31
C PRO A 214 -8.61 20.65 12.49
N VAL A 215 -9.60 21.24 13.12
CA VAL A 215 -10.49 22.25 12.52
C VAL A 215 -10.55 23.48 13.47
N ALA A 216 -10.14 24.64 12.98
CA ALA A 216 -10.13 25.89 13.74
C ALA A 216 -9.42 25.76 15.12
N GLY A 217 -8.34 24.98 15.22
CA GLY A 217 -7.60 24.76 16.46
C GLY A 217 -8.22 23.72 17.41
N HIS A 218 -9.31 23.06 16.99
CA HIS A 218 -9.95 21.99 17.76
C HIS A 218 -9.73 20.65 17.08
N ASP A 219 -9.44 19.63 17.88
CA ASP A 219 -9.27 18.26 17.42
C ASP A 219 -10.63 17.54 17.37
N LEU A 220 -11.16 17.33 16.17
CA LEU A 220 -12.42 16.66 15.95
C LEU A 220 -12.20 15.17 15.63
N LYS A 221 -12.95 14.29 16.30
CA LYS A 221 -12.91 12.86 15.96
C LYS A 221 -13.69 12.61 14.66
N LEU A 222 -12.96 12.24 13.61
CA LEU A 222 -13.53 11.90 12.30
C LEU A 222 -13.89 10.42 12.24
N ARG A 223 -15.07 10.14 11.70
CA ARG A 223 -15.48 8.83 11.17
C ARG A 223 -16.14 9.03 9.82
N ALA A 224 -15.73 8.26 8.83
CA ALA A 224 -16.36 8.26 7.52
C ALA A 224 -16.26 6.85 6.91
N GLU A 225 -17.17 6.54 6.00
CA GLU A 225 -17.16 5.33 5.19
C GLU A 225 -17.17 5.73 3.73
N ALA A 226 -16.27 5.14 2.94
CA ALA A 226 -16.24 5.30 1.50
C ALA A 226 -16.60 3.96 0.85
N ARG A 227 -17.53 3.98 -0.09
CA ARG A 227 -17.82 2.83 -0.95
C ARG A 227 -17.10 3.03 -2.27
N ILE A 228 -16.29 2.05 -2.65
CA ILE A 228 -15.52 2.06 -3.88
C ILE A 228 -16.12 1.02 -4.82
N GLN A 229 -16.48 1.43 -6.03
CA GLN A 229 -17.13 0.56 -7.00
C GLN A 229 -16.59 0.82 -8.40
N ARG A 230 -16.55 -0.23 -9.21
CA ARG A 230 -16.28 -0.10 -10.63
C ARG A 230 -17.46 0.59 -11.32
N GLN A 231 -17.18 1.59 -12.15
CA GLN A 231 -18.15 2.29 -12.97
C GLN A 231 -17.83 2.11 -14.46
N GLY A 232 -18.52 1.19 -15.09
CA GLY A 232 -18.26 0.83 -16.48
C GLY A 232 -16.92 0.10 -16.67
N GLU A 233 -16.32 0.21 -17.87
CA GLU A 233 -15.08 -0.46 -18.23
C GLU A 233 -13.82 0.33 -17.87
N ARG A 234 -13.93 1.60 -17.46
CA ARG A 234 -12.77 2.48 -17.25
C ARG A 234 -12.86 3.38 -16.04
N GLY A 235 -13.98 3.36 -15.34
CA GLY A 235 -14.24 4.26 -14.22
C GLY A 235 -14.25 3.56 -12.86
N ILE A 236 -13.76 4.26 -11.85
CA ILE A 236 -13.92 3.94 -10.44
C ILE A 236 -14.74 5.06 -9.83
N ALA A 237 -15.86 4.71 -9.21
CA ALA A 237 -16.68 5.62 -8.43
C ALA A 237 -16.43 5.40 -6.95
N THR A 238 -16.19 6.48 -6.23
CA THR A 238 -16.09 6.48 -4.77
C THR A 238 -17.24 7.30 -4.20
N GLU A 239 -18.09 6.69 -3.43
CA GLU A 239 -19.19 7.33 -2.71
C GLU A 239 -18.85 7.42 -1.23
N ILE A 240 -18.75 8.64 -0.70
CA ILE A 240 -18.49 8.86 0.73
C ILE A 240 -19.82 9.03 1.44
N GLY A 241 -20.04 8.16 2.41
CA GLY A 241 -21.22 8.17 3.27
C GLY A 241 -20.85 8.15 4.75
N GLY A 242 -21.85 8.37 5.59
CA GLY A 242 -21.70 8.23 7.03
C GLY A 242 -20.65 9.13 7.68
N MET A 243 -20.23 10.23 7.03
CA MET A 243 -19.27 11.17 7.58
C MET A 243 -19.82 11.80 8.86
N ARG A 244 -19.00 11.74 9.90
CA ARG A 244 -19.31 12.26 11.22
C ARG A 244 -18.06 12.86 11.84
N LEU A 245 -18.21 14.07 12.37
CA LEU A 245 -17.20 14.78 13.16
C LEU A 245 -17.75 15.00 14.55
N ASP A 246 -17.09 14.43 15.57
CA ASP A 246 -17.47 14.58 16.96
C ASP A 246 -16.61 15.69 17.58
N ILE A 247 -17.26 16.69 18.19
CA ILE A 247 -16.67 17.83 18.90
C ILE A 247 -16.68 17.48 20.39
N GLY A 248 -15.65 16.78 20.84
CA GLY A 248 -15.63 16.21 22.18
C GLY A 248 -16.88 15.36 22.44
N ASP A 249 -17.47 15.54 23.63
CA ASP A 249 -18.76 14.94 24.02
C ASP A 249 -19.93 15.91 23.86
N LEU A 250 -19.68 17.09 23.27
CA LEU A 250 -20.65 18.20 23.22
C LEU A 250 -21.57 18.11 22.02
N ALA A 251 -21.01 17.93 20.82
CA ALA A 251 -21.79 17.96 19.59
C ALA A 251 -21.23 17.02 18.51
N THR A 252 -22.11 16.63 17.60
CA THR A 252 -21.77 15.86 16.43
C THR A 252 -22.18 16.61 15.18
N TYR A 253 -21.24 16.76 14.25
CA TYR A 253 -21.50 17.31 12.94
C TYR A 253 -21.60 16.21 11.89
N ARG A 254 -22.65 16.24 11.06
CA ARG A 254 -22.83 15.39 9.89
C ARG A 254 -23.06 16.27 8.67
N PRO A 255 -22.18 16.20 7.65
CA PRO A 255 -22.36 16.97 6.42
C PRO A 255 -23.67 16.57 5.72
N GLY A 256 -24.42 17.56 5.23
CA GLY A 256 -25.63 17.33 4.43
C GLY A 256 -26.73 18.34 4.70
N LYS A 257 -27.89 18.13 4.06
CA LYS A 257 -29.05 19.05 4.11
C LYS A 257 -30.30 18.44 4.77
N ARG A 258 -30.23 17.18 5.23
CA ARG A 258 -31.33 16.50 5.88
C ARG A 258 -31.51 16.99 7.32
N ALA A 259 -32.68 16.85 7.89
CA ALA A 259 -32.96 17.25 9.28
C ALA A 259 -32.07 16.52 10.34
N SER A 260 -31.53 15.37 10.00
CA SER A 260 -30.59 14.61 10.83
C SER A 260 -29.11 14.94 10.55
N GLU A 261 -28.86 15.80 9.57
CA GLU A 261 -27.55 16.31 9.16
C GLU A 261 -27.38 17.75 9.69
N GLY A 262 -26.15 18.21 9.77
CA GLY A 262 -25.82 19.46 10.44
C GLY A 262 -25.12 19.22 11.78
N LEU A 263 -25.10 20.21 12.61
CA LEU A 263 -24.48 20.15 13.94
C LEU A 263 -25.57 19.97 15.01
N HIS A 264 -25.51 18.86 15.72
CA HIS A 264 -26.46 18.51 16.77
C HIS A 264 -25.74 18.24 18.09
N LEU A 265 -26.38 18.58 19.19
CA LEU A 265 -25.88 18.20 20.52
C LEU A 265 -25.88 16.68 20.67
N THR A 266 -24.93 16.16 21.43
CA THR A 266 -24.96 14.75 21.85
C THR A 266 -26.08 14.55 22.88
N PRO A 267 -26.56 13.30 23.10
CA PRO A 267 -27.52 13.00 24.16
C PRO A 267 -27.00 13.42 25.54
N GLU A 268 -25.70 13.24 25.80
CA GLU A 268 -25.04 13.63 27.04
C GLU A 268 -25.08 15.15 27.21
N ALA A 269 -24.66 15.91 26.18
CA ALA A 269 -24.68 17.37 26.22
C ALA A 269 -26.09 17.94 26.35
N SER A 270 -27.09 17.31 25.73
CA SER A 270 -28.50 17.74 25.86
C SER A 270 -29.05 17.50 27.27
N ALA A 271 -28.64 16.39 27.91
CA ALA A 271 -28.99 16.10 29.30
C ALA A 271 -28.30 17.07 30.28
N ASP A 272 -27.03 17.43 30.02
CA ASP A 272 -26.30 18.43 30.81
C ASP A 272 -26.91 19.82 30.66
N LEU A 273 -27.29 20.18 29.42
CA LEU A 273 -28.01 21.42 29.17
C LEU A 273 -29.30 21.51 29.99
N ALA A 274 -30.03 20.41 30.10
CA ALA A 274 -31.25 20.36 30.91
C ALA A 274 -31.01 20.58 32.42
N ARG A 275 -29.82 20.24 32.91
CA ARG A 275 -29.41 20.41 34.33
C ARG A 275 -28.76 21.74 34.63
N GLU A 276 -28.17 22.37 33.63
CA GLU A 276 -27.45 23.64 33.79
C GLU A 276 -28.36 24.87 33.56
N THR A 277 -28.88 25.46 34.59
CA THR A 277 -29.76 26.62 34.54
C THR A 277 -29.28 27.73 33.62
N ARG A 278 -27.97 28.04 33.61
CA ARG A 278 -27.41 29.13 32.80
C ARG A 278 -27.48 28.79 31.30
N LYS A 279 -27.11 27.60 30.91
CA LYS A 279 -27.14 27.14 29.50
C LYS A 279 -28.58 27.03 29.02
N ALA A 280 -29.48 26.51 29.85
CA ALA A 280 -30.89 26.40 29.54
C ALA A 280 -31.56 27.78 29.33
N LYS A 281 -31.25 28.77 30.21
CA LYS A 281 -31.73 30.18 30.05
C LYS A 281 -31.18 30.77 28.75
N ALA A 282 -29.88 30.60 28.46
CA ALA A 282 -29.30 31.10 27.22
C ALA A 282 -29.98 30.52 25.96
N LEU A 283 -30.29 29.25 25.96
CA LEU A 283 -31.00 28.60 24.84
C LEU A 283 -32.43 29.14 24.73
N LEU A 284 -33.18 29.19 25.82
CA LEU A 284 -34.57 29.63 25.84
C LEU A 284 -34.75 31.15 25.65
N SER A 285 -33.70 31.97 25.79
CA SER A 285 -33.75 33.39 25.51
C SER A 285 -33.77 33.72 24.01
N VAL A 286 -33.57 32.74 23.14
CA VAL A 286 -33.63 32.92 21.69
C VAL A 286 -34.98 32.50 21.12
N PRO A 287 -35.79 33.45 20.61
CA PRO A 287 -37.16 33.17 20.12
C PRO A 287 -37.21 32.11 18.99
N ALA A 288 -36.22 32.15 18.10
CA ALA A 288 -36.12 31.17 17.00
C ALA A 288 -35.91 29.71 17.49
N ILE A 289 -35.18 29.55 18.58
CA ILE A 289 -34.95 28.25 19.24
C ILE A 289 -36.25 27.76 19.87
N VAL A 290 -36.87 28.62 20.65
CA VAL A 290 -38.13 28.35 21.33
C VAL A 290 -39.19 27.89 20.33
N GLN A 291 -39.31 28.61 19.23
CA GLN A 291 -40.26 28.27 18.16
C GLN A 291 -39.95 26.90 17.53
N ARG A 292 -38.71 26.62 17.23
CA ARG A 292 -38.27 25.30 16.68
C ARG A 292 -38.47 24.16 17.68
N MET A 293 -38.29 24.43 18.98
CA MET A 293 -38.55 23.44 20.03
C MET A 293 -40.04 23.25 20.28
N GLY A 294 -40.90 24.11 19.73
CA GLY A 294 -42.33 24.02 19.91
C GLY A 294 -42.74 24.23 21.37
N VAL A 295 -42.04 25.08 22.11
CA VAL A 295 -42.36 25.46 23.49
C VAL A 295 -43.19 26.73 23.45
N PRO A 296 -44.35 26.78 24.09
CA PRO A 296 -45.19 28.00 24.12
C PRO A 296 -44.45 29.18 24.79
N GLU A 297 -44.48 30.36 24.20
CA GLU A 297 -43.79 31.56 24.71
C GLU A 297 -44.18 31.88 26.14
N ALA A 298 -45.46 31.73 26.54
CA ALA A 298 -45.90 31.94 27.91
C ALA A 298 -45.20 31.02 28.91
N THR A 299 -44.93 29.75 28.52
CA THR A 299 -44.18 28.80 29.33
C THR A 299 -42.69 29.18 29.43
N VAL A 300 -42.10 29.65 28.34
CA VAL A 300 -40.74 30.13 28.32
C VAL A 300 -40.56 31.35 29.18
N ASN A 301 -41.46 32.35 29.08
CA ASN A 301 -41.39 33.57 29.91
C ASN A 301 -41.49 33.24 31.41
N GLN A 302 -42.32 32.28 31.79
CA GLN A 302 -42.41 31.81 33.17
C GLN A 302 -41.14 31.10 33.61
N ALA A 303 -40.57 30.24 32.75
CA ALA A 303 -39.31 29.53 33.05
C ALA A 303 -38.12 30.46 33.14
N LEU A 304 -38.05 31.52 32.33
CA LEU A 304 -36.97 32.50 32.42
C LEU A 304 -37.07 33.39 33.70
N ALA A 305 -38.26 33.60 34.23
CA ALA A 305 -38.49 34.36 35.44
C ALA A 305 -38.34 33.56 36.74
N ASP A 306 -38.49 32.23 36.69
CA ASP A 306 -38.53 31.36 37.87
C ASP A 306 -37.67 30.09 37.61
N ASP A 307 -36.64 29.91 38.41
CA ASP A 307 -35.70 28.75 38.27
C ASP A 307 -36.37 27.41 38.55
N GLY A 308 -37.42 27.37 39.40
CA GLY A 308 -38.18 26.17 39.66
C GLY A 308 -38.97 25.71 38.40
N LYS A 309 -39.64 26.68 37.75
CA LYS A 309 -40.36 26.41 36.49
C LYS A 309 -39.41 26.10 35.35
N LEU A 310 -38.23 26.69 35.35
CA LEU A 310 -37.18 26.34 34.40
C LEU A 310 -36.77 24.88 34.59
N ALA A 311 -36.48 24.46 35.82
CA ALA A 311 -36.08 23.09 36.14
C ALA A 311 -37.21 22.08 35.76
N GLU A 312 -38.47 22.43 35.96
CA GLU A 312 -39.62 21.60 35.54
C GLU A 312 -39.67 21.45 34.01
N LEU A 313 -39.50 22.56 33.28
CA LEU A 313 -39.49 22.54 31.82
C LEU A 313 -38.34 21.73 31.25
N THR A 314 -37.10 22.01 31.74
CA THR A 314 -35.87 21.43 31.23
C THR A 314 -35.66 19.98 31.69
N GLY A 315 -36.18 19.61 32.90
CA GLY A 315 -36.14 18.26 33.41
C GLY A 315 -37.03 17.26 32.66
N SER A 316 -37.88 17.76 31.77
CA SER A 316 -38.75 16.88 30.96
C SER A 316 -37.95 16.13 29.89
N PRO A 317 -38.16 14.82 29.69
CA PRO A 317 -37.51 14.05 28.60
C PRO A 317 -37.83 14.61 27.20
N ARG A 318 -38.89 15.40 27.08
CA ARG A 318 -39.27 16.06 25.83
C ARG A 318 -38.32 17.19 25.51
N PHE A 319 -37.86 17.98 26.48
CA PHE A 319 -36.92 19.06 26.29
C PHE A 319 -35.59 18.59 25.77
N ALA A 320 -35.00 17.56 26.40
CA ALA A 320 -33.74 16.99 25.96
C ALA A 320 -33.82 16.48 24.50
N ARG A 321 -34.83 15.72 24.15
CA ARG A 321 -35.05 15.26 22.78
C ARG A 321 -35.27 16.39 21.76
N GLN A 322 -35.87 17.50 22.16
CA GLN A 322 -36.01 18.66 21.30
C GLN A 322 -34.70 19.39 21.11
N ALA A 323 -33.91 19.53 22.17
CA ALA A 323 -32.56 20.10 22.10
C ALA A 323 -31.63 19.29 21.19
N GLU A 324 -31.63 17.96 21.24
CA GLU A 324 -30.87 17.08 20.32
C GLU A 324 -31.24 17.28 18.84
N ARG A 325 -32.50 17.61 18.55
CA ARG A 325 -33.00 17.82 17.17
C ARG A 325 -32.65 19.18 16.60
N LEU A 326 -32.19 20.13 17.42
CA LEU A 326 -31.82 21.46 16.94
C LEU A 326 -30.51 21.36 16.08
N ASN A 327 -30.56 21.91 14.89
CA ASN A 327 -29.37 22.12 14.09
C ASN A 327 -28.70 23.42 14.52
N LEU A 328 -27.57 23.30 15.21
CA LEU A 328 -26.86 24.43 15.78
C LEU A 328 -26.19 25.33 14.72
N ILE A 329 -25.99 24.85 13.50
CA ILE A 329 -25.46 25.69 12.41
C ILE A 329 -26.48 26.77 12.04
N ASP A 330 -27.74 26.41 11.94
CA ASP A 330 -28.79 27.35 11.59
C ASP A 330 -28.99 28.43 12.67
N LEU A 331 -28.66 28.06 13.93
CA LEU A 331 -28.75 28.97 15.07
C LEU A 331 -27.53 29.88 15.18
N ALA A 332 -26.36 29.39 14.74
CA ALA A 332 -25.09 30.09 14.82
C ALA A 332 -25.04 31.34 13.96
N LEU A 333 -25.68 31.31 12.82
CA LEU A 333 -25.69 32.43 11.88
C LEU A 333 -26.40 33.64 12.46
N ASP A 334 -27.44 33.39 13.27
CA ASP A 334 -28.30 34.45 13.84
C ASP A 334 -27.89 34.85 15.26
N ASN A 335 -27.26 33.94 16.04
CA ASN A 335 -27.03 34.12 17.47
C ASN A 335 -25.68 33.50 17.95
N PRO A 336 -24.52 34.06 17.59
CA PRO A 336 -23.20 33.48 17.93
C PRO A 336 -22.92 33.41 19.46
N ASP A 337 -23.52 34.28 20.27
CA ASP A 337 -23.30 34.30 21.72
C ASP A 337 -23.96 33.13 22.46
N VAL A 338 -25.05 32.57 21.89
CA VAL A 338 -25.67 31.36 22.44
C VAL A 338 -24.73 30.17 22.32
N LEU A 339 -23.99 30.06 21.21
CA LEU A 339 -23.05 28.98 21.00
C LEU A 339 -21.89 29.03 22.01
N LYS A 340 -21.36 30.23 22.29
CA LYS A 340 -20.34 30.42 23.35
C LYS A 340 -20.86 29.98 24.70
N SER A 341 -22.13 30.30 25.01
CA SER A 341 -22.77 29.87 26.26
C SER A 341 -23.00 28.34 26.31
N LEU A 342 -23.13 27.69 25.18
CA LEU A 342 -23.18 26.22 25.08
C LEU A 342 -21.78 25.57 25.09
N GLY A 343 -20.70 26.36 25.05
CA GLY A 343 -19.34 25.87 25.01
C GLY A 343 -18.81 25.56 23.60
N LEU A 344 -19.48 26.07 22.56
CA LEU A 344 -19.06 25.92 21.17
C LEU A 344 -18.34 27.17 20.66
N ASP A 345 -17.21 26.98 19.98
CA ASP A 345 -16.49 28.07 19.35
C ASP A 345 -17.17 28.48 18.04
N PRO A 346 -17.59 29.76 17.87
CA PRO A 346 -18.15 30.24 16.61
C PRO A 346 -17.21 30.11 15.40
N ALA A 347 -15.88 30.19 15.59
CA ALA A 347 -14.91 30.00 14.53
C ALA A 347 -14.95 28.58 13.95
N LEU A 348 -15.13 27.58 14.81
CA LEU A 348 -15.33 26.20 14.42
C LEU A 348 -16.53 26.03 13.44
N LEU A 349 -17.62 26.75 13.70
CA LEU A 349 -18.82 26.69 12.87
C LEU A 349 -18.62 27.30 11.49
N GLY A 350 -17.84 28.37 11.41
CA GLY A 350 -17.42 28.98 10.15
C GLY A 350 -16.70 27.97 9.26
N GLU A 351 -15.77 27.22 9.82
CA GLU A 351 -15.03 26.16 9.10
C GLU A 351 -15.91 24.94 8.80
N LEU A 352 -16.72 24.47 9.75
CA LEU A 352 -17.68 23.38 9.51
C LEU A 352 -18.69 23.73 8.40
N SER A 353 -19.14 24.99 8.34
CA SER A 353 -20.05 25.44 7.27
C SER A 353 -19.38 25.41 5.88
N ARG A 354 -18.05 25.57 5.81
CA ARG A 354 -17.28 25.39 4.57
C ARG A 354 -17.18 23.93 4.17
N LEU A 355 -17.15 23.01 5.14
CA LEU A 355 -17.19 21.57 4.89
C LEU A 355 -18.55 21.09 4.34
N THR A 356 -19.63 21.85 4.54
CA THR A 356 -20.97 21.53 3.97
C THR A 356 -21.13 21.92 2.51
N ARG A 357 -20.21 22.67 1.92
CA ARG A 357 -20.32 23.09 0.52
C ARG A 357 -20.13 21.89 -0.43
N PRO A 358 -20.86 21.86 -1.57
CA PRO A 358 -20.77 20.78 -2.55
C PRO A 358 -19.34 20.43 -2.99
N VAL A 359 -18.44 21.41 -2.92
CA VAL A 359 -17.02 21.27 -3.30
C VAL A 359 -16.29 20.17 -2.51
N LEU A 360 -16.70 19.88 -1.28
CA LEU A 360 -16.11 18.79 -0.51
C LEU A 360 -16.71 17.43 -0.89
N ALA A 361 -18.02 17.38 -1.15
CA ALA A 361 -18.68 16.19 -1.68
C ALA A 361 -18.11 15.81 -3.06
N ASP A 362 -17.90 16.81 -3.94
CA ASP A 362 -17.31 16.61 -5.27
C ASP A 362 -15.82 16.25 -5.22
N ARG A 363 -15.04 16.76 -4.26
CA ARG A 363 -13.63 16.39 -4.07
C ARG A 363 -13.45 15.02 -3.44
N LEU A 364 -14.40 14.56 -2.67
CA LEU A 364 -14.37 13.26 -2.01
C LEU A 364 -15.07 12.17 -2.84
N ALA A 365 -15.93 12.54 -3.78
CA ALA A 365 -16.41 11.64 -4.82
C ALA A 365 -15.31 11.52 -5.88
N LEU A 366 -14.25 10.76 -5.56
CA LEU A 366 -13.17 10.47 -6.49
C LEU A 366 -13.70 9.55 -7.59
N ALA A 367 -14.28 10.14 -8.62
CA ALA A 367 -14.48 9.46 -9.88
C ALA A 367 -13.14 9.52 -10.64
N PHE A 368 -12.48 8.39 -10.76
CA PHE A 368 -11.29 8.23 -11.58
C PHE A 368 -11.70 7.51 -12.88
N GLU A 369 -11.35 8.07 -14.00
CA GLU A 369 -11.53 7.42 -15.29
C GLU A 369 -10.16 7.18 -15.94
N LEU A 370 -9.89 5.93 -16.30
CA LEU A 370 -8.68 5.58 -17.05
C LEU A 370 -8.64 6.38 -18.35
N PRO A 371 -7.51 7.01 -18.70
CA PRO A 371 -7.37 7.72 -19.96
C PRO A 371 -7.65 6.80 -21.14
N LYS A 372 -8.20 7.34 -22.22
CA LYS A 372 -8.34 6.58 -23.46
C LYS A 372 -6.96 6.39 -24.04
N PRO A 373 -6.48 5.15 -24.19
CA PRO A 373 -5.21 4.92 -24.83
C PRO A 373 -5.33 5.33 -26.32
N GLU A 374 -4.29 5.92 -26.86
CA GLU A 374 -4.22 6.27 -28.27
C GLU A 374 -4.18 5.01 -29.16
N GLN A 375 -3.62 3.91 -28.63
CA GLN A 375 -3.57 2.59 -29.27
C GLN A 375 -3.92 1.51 -28.25
N GLY A 376 -4.69 0.52 -28.70
CA GLY A 376 -5.14 -0.58 -27.86
C GLY A 376 -6.33 -0.22 -26.95
N GLY A 377 -6.73 -1.17 -26.13
CA GLY A 377 -7.83 -1.01 -25.16
C GLY A 377 -7.38 -1.42 -23.77
N VAL A 378 -7.50 -0.51 -22.80
CA VAL A 378 -7.34 -0.83 -21.38
C VAL A 378 -8.72 -0.82 -20.73
N LYS A 379 -9.06 -1.89 -20.03
CA LYS A 379 -10.32 -2.09 -19.33
C LYS A 379 -10.08 -2.37 -17.85
N LEU A 380 -10.95 -1.82 -17.05
CA LEU A 380 -11.03 -2.10 -15.63
C LEU A 380 -11.88 -3.36 -15.42
N GLU A 381 -11.25 -4.43 -14.97
CA GLU A 381 -11.93 -5.69 -14.73
C GLU A 381 -12.62 -5.73 -13.37
N ASP A 382 -11.90 -5.29 -12.34
CA ASP A 382 -12.36 -5.42 -10.95
C ASP A 382 -11.73 -4.36 -10.06
N VAL A 383 -12.48 -3.95 -9.02
CA VAL A 383 -12.00 -3.10 -7.93
C VAL A 383 -12.48 -3.70 -6.63
N ARG A 384 -11.56 -4.03 -5.75
CA ARG A 384 -11.88 -4.62 -4.44
C ARG A 384 -11.11 -3.93 -3.33
N VAL A 385 -11.78 -3.82 -2.21
CA VAL A 385 -11.14 -3.48 -0.95
C VAL A 385 -10.70 -4.78 -0.28
N GLU A 386 -9.41 -4.86 0.07
CA GLU A 386 -8.78 -5.97 0.80
C GLU A 386 -8.31 -5.45 2.16
N GLU A 387 -7.76 -6.30 3.01
CA GLU A 387 -7.30 -5.89 4.34
C GLU A 387 -6.10 -4.93 4.29
N ASP A 388 -5.23 -5.13 3.30
CA ASP A 388 -3.99 -4.37 3.09
C ASP A 388 -4.15 -3.13 2.20
N GLY A 389 -5.26 -3.01 1.45
CA GLY A 389 -5.46 -1.90 0.55
C GLY A 389 -6.61 -2.04 -0.43
N ILE A 390 -6.55 -1.25 -1.48
CA ILE A 390 -7.50 -1.28 -2.60
C ILE A 390 -6.81 -1.92 -3.79
N ARG A 391 -7.32 -3.06 -4.23
CA ARG A 391 -6.80 -3.79 -5.39
C ARG A 391 -7.64 -3.51 -6.62
N VAL A 392 -6.95 -3.11 -7.68
CA VAL A 392 -7.54 -2.79 -8.99
C VAL A 392 -6.96 -3.76 -10.03
N ARG A 393 -7.83 -4.50 -10.71
CA ARG A 393 -7.43 -5.37 -11.82
C ARG A 393 -7.81 -4.74 -13.15
N LEU A 394 -6.87 -4.80 -14.06
CA LEU A 394 -6.98 -4.25 -15.40
C LEU A 394 -6.73 -5.36 -16.42
N SER A 395 -7.33 -5.25 -17.57
CA SER A 395 -6.94 -6.03 -18.75
C SER A 395 -6.77 -5.11 -19.95
N GLY A 396 -6.03 -5.56 -20.93
CA GLY A 396 -5.85 -4.76 -22.13
C GLY A 396 -5.37 -5.58 -23.31
N SER A 397 -5.49 -4.95 -24.49
CA SER A 397 -5.09 -5.57 -25.75
C SER A 397 -4.56 -4.57 -26.74
N GLY A 398 -3.64 -5.03 -27.62
CA GLY A 398 -3.16 -4.25 -28.75
C GLY A 398 -2.27 -3.06 -28.35
N LEU A 399 -1.41 -3.22 -27.33
CA LEU A 399 -0.42 -2.21 -26.98
C LEU A 399 0.86 -2.42 -27.79
N THR A 400 1.40 -1.34 -28.34
CA THR A 400 2.74 -1.29 -28.92
C THR A 400 3.63 -0.44 -28.01
N VAL A 401 4.75 -1.00 -27.56
CA VAL A 401 5.70 -0.37 -26.66
C VAL A 401 7.03 -0.16 -27.39
N GLY A 402 7.50 1.05 -27.45
CA GLY A 402 8.74 1.45 -28.13
C GLY A 402 8.55 1.56 -29.65
N SER A 403 8.97 2.64 -30.23
CA SER A 403 9.09 2.88 -31.68
C SER A 403 10.39 3.62 -31.95
#